data_71e0eeac06a0e619e1ced83a95ac1b72
#
_entry.id   71e0eeac06a0e619e1ced83a95ac1b72
#
_cell.length_a   1.000
_cell.length_b   1.000
_cell.length_c   1.000
_cell.angle_alpha   90.00
_cell.angle_beta   90.00
_cell.angle_gamma   90.00
#
_symmetry.space_group_name_H-M   'P 1'
#
loop_
_entity.id
_entity.type
_entity.pdbx_description
1 polymer ?
#
loop_
_entity_poly.entity_id
_entity_poly.type
_entity_poly.pdbx_seq_one_letter_code
_entity_poly.pdbx_strand_id
1 'polypeptide(L)'
;MEVTEKILGFLQEWAKAVRAYNLYPQGHPTLASFAGSLSRFLTELAEAGCSPLELEIGRAGFKYHGQRISSTSPAVFGLLNHLYQRRLQRITFLPALNAEIIHEFLQVISLSETEIRSLGGVKAICGLRKISGVEVTEVSYQEVLPDEDRLRLEVQETLAPPEEFVAEPDQDERTKLQTLLRELDREDNLARAGAIISEFTEILRPLLGLNRREAVMQALEGLVELSTRPMNTAEKMAFFTQSWGPILNRSTLESLYNWLVNPPVIELGLVSRILAAAGPGILPQLLAVLLEVPRPLLPDSPGLRLLTVFPEDEIIQILAERIRSSPAAQIASALFLMSLVGKEKVVPNLRELLSRPEGMIQREAVSCLSLIGGKNAARILMNYFFNAPAEQKPQVLAALGSMPPDEVFQFLTQILLGDSPPVLKKSAVTALGNLGDRKAIPLLIKVLSRRGFSRRLPSELQKEAASALAGIGGKDAFHFLLQALEKRAFADPDAFWEALGGWEEKIGLLDGN
;
A
#
# COMPACT_ATOMS: atom_id res chain seq x y z
N MET A 1 -10.09 -31.23 15.82
CA MET A 1 -9.85 -31.03 14.38
C MET A 1 -11.12 -30.53 13.66
N GLU A 2 -12.25 -31.15 13.86
CA GLU A 2 -13.51 -30.80 13.18
C GLU A 2 -14.02 -29.35 13.43
N VAL A 3 -13.89 -28.82 14.65
CA VAL A 3 -14.31 -27.46 14.99
C VAL A 3 -13.44 -26.39 14.31
N THR A 4 -12.13 -26.59 14.30
CA THR A 4 -11.18 -25.63 13.68
C THR A 4 -11.38 -25.54 12.17
N GLU A 5 -11.71 -26.66 11.51
CA GLU A 5 -12.04 -26.70 10.08
C GLU A 5 -13.34 -25.93 9.77
N LYS A 6 -14.38 -26.10 10.59
CA LYS A 6 -15.63 -25.35 10.44
C LYS A 6 -15.44 -23.85 10.63
N ILE A 7 -14.64 -23.44 11.63
CA ILE A 7 -14.29 -22.02 11.83
C ILE A 7 -13.48 -21.48 10.64
N LEU A 8 -12.57 -22.27 10.08
CA LEU A 8 -11.82 -21.87 8.89
C LEU A 8 -12.73 -21.70 7.67
N GLY A 9 -13.69 -22.59 7.48
CA GLY A 9 -14.74 -22.45 6.46
C GLY A 9 -15.55 -21.17 6.62
N PHE A 10 -15.97 -20.86 7.85
CA PHE A 10 -16.65 -19.60 8.16
C PHE A 10 -15.77 -18.38 7.83
N LEU A 11 -14.49 -18.37 8.21
CA LEU A 11 -13.58 -17.27 7.92
C LEU A 11 -13.36 -17.06 6.40
N GLN A 12 -13.32 -18.14 5.62
CA GLN A 12 -13.21 -18.06 4.17
C GLN A 12 -14.48 -17.46 3.55
N GLU A 13 -15.65 -17.87 4.00
CA GLU A 13 -16.92 -17.31 3.51
C GLU A 13 -17.10 -15.85 3.94
N TRP A 14 -16.68 -15.51 5.14
CA TRP A 14 -16.67 -14.13 5.61
C TRP A 14 -15.72 -13.24 4.78
N ALA A 15 -14.56 -13.76 4.41
CA ALA A 15 -13.63 -13.05 3.52
C ALA A 15 -14.26 -12.75 2.14
N LYS A 16 -14.99 -13.72 1.58
CA LYS A 16 -15.74 -13.52 0.32
C LYS A 16 -16.85 -12.48 0.48
N ALA A 17 -17.59 -12.54 1.59
CA ALA A 17 -18.66 -11.59 1.88
C ALA A 17 -18.12 -10.16 1.98
N VAL A 18 -17.07 -9.92 2.78
CA VAL A 18 -16.45 -8.58 2.91
C VAL A 18 -15.96 -8.06 1.56
N ARG A 19 -15.37 -8.93 0.75
CA ARG A 19 -14.93 -8.55 -0.60
C ARG A 19 -16.11 -8.16 -1.48
N ALA A 20 -17.23 -8.90 -1.42
CA ALA A 20 -18.43 -8.59 -2.16
C ALA A 20 -19.04 -7.24 -1.73
N TYR A 21 -19.11 -6.95 -0.44
CA TYR A 21 -19.63 -5.68 0.09
C TYR A 21 -18.78 -4.46 -0.28
N ASN A 22 -17.48 -4.67 -0.57
CA ASN A 22 -16.61 -3.62 -1.08
C ASN A 22 -16.69 -3.44 -2.61
N LEU A 23 -17.21 -4.45 -3.35
CA LEU A 23 -17.28 -4.44 -4.82
C LEU A 23 -18.65 -4.06 -5.36
N TYR A 24 -19.73 -4.50 -4.70
CA TYR A 24 -21.09 -4.27 -5.19
C TYR A 24 -21.75 -3.07 -4.52
N PRO A 25 -22.59 -2.32 -5.25
CA PRO A 25 -23.35 -1.22 -4.67
C PRO A 25 -24.36 -1.72 -3.63
N GLN A 26 -24.70 -0.86 -2.67
CA GLN A 26 -25.70 -1.17 -1.64
C GLN A 26 -27.03 -1.55 -2.30
N GLY A 27 -27.65 -2.63 -1.80
CA GLY A 27 -28.92 -3.16 -2.35
C GLY A 27 -28.76 -4.21 -3.46
N HIS A 28 -27.54 -4.55 -3.86
CA HIS A 28 -27.34 -5.63 -4.84
C HIS A 28 -27.78 -6.99 -4.27
N PRO A 29 -28.57 -7.82 -5.03
CA PRO A 29 -29.13 -9.09 -4.53
C PRO A 29 -28.11 -10.09 -3.98
N THR A 30 -26.90 -10.09 -4.56
CA THR A 30 -25.80 -10.97 -4.15
C THR A 30 -25.36 -10.72 -2.70
N LEU A 31 -25.47 -9.47 -2.19
CA LEU A 31 -25.08 -9.14 -0.82
C LEU A 31 -25.95 -9.86 0.21
N ALA A 32 -27.26 -9.94 -0.02
CA ALA A 32 -28.18 -10.69 0.83
C ALA A 32 -27.86 -12.21 0.83
N SER A 33 -27.42 -12.77 -0.30
CA SER A 33 -27.00 -14.16 -0.40
C SER A 33 -25.79 -14.46 0.48
N PHE A 34 -24.77 -13.60 0.50
CA PHE A 34 -23.60 -13.75 1.38
C PHE A 34 -23.96 -13.64 2.85
N ALA A 35 -24.82 -12.69 3.23
CA ALA A 35 -25.31 -12.58 4.60
C ALA A 35 -26.08 -13.85 5.04
N GLY A 36 -26.90 -14.42 4.15
CA GLY A 36 -27.60 -15.67 4.38
C GLY A 36 -26.67 -16.89 4.51
N SER A 37 -25.59 -16.93 3.72
CA SER A 37 -24.57 -17.98 3.83
C SER A 37 -23.84 -17.92 5.17
N LEU A 38 -23.43 -16.74 5.61
CA LEU A 38 -22.77 -16.56 6.91
C LEU A 38 -23.70 -16.88 8.09
N SER A 39 -25.00 -16.54 8.00
CA SER A 39 -25.99 -16.90 9.02
C SER A 39 -26.09 -18.42 9.18
N ARG A 40 -26.10 -19.17 8.07
CA ARG A 40 -26.10 -20.66 8.11
C ARG A 40 -24.84 -21.21 8.74
N PHE A 41 -23.66 -20.71 8.36
CA PHE A 41 -22.40 -21.14 9.00
C PHE A 41 -22.38 -20.88 10.51
N LEU A 42 -22.89 -19.74 10.97
CA LEU A 42 -22.99 -19.45 12.40
C LEU A 42 -23.97 -20.39 13.12
N THR A 43 -25.06 -20.79 12.46
CA THR A 43 -26.00 -21.79 13.01
C THR A 43 -25.32 -23.16 13.10
N GLU A 44 -24.62 -23.60 12.07
CA GLU A 44 -23.87 -24.87 12.07
C GLU A 44 -22.75 -24.90 13.14
N LEU A 45 -22.10 -23.76 13.37
CA LEU A 45 -21.10 -23.62 14.43
C LEU A 45 -21.75 -23.64 15.83
N ALA A 46 -22.93 -23.05 15.99
CA ALA A 46 -23.69 -23.10 17.23
C ALA A 46 -24.15 -24.53 17.55
N GLU A 47 -24.62 -25.29 16.57
CA GLU A 47 -24.99 -26.72 16.72
C GLU A 47 -23.77 -27.58 17.05
N ALA A 48 -22.58 -27.20 16.59
CA ALA A 48 -21.31 -27.84 16.94
C ALA A 48 -20.75 -27.45 18.32
N GLY A 49 -21.48 -26.67 19.11
CA GLY A 49 -21.10 -26.24 20.44
C GLY A 49 -20.17 -25.02 20.49
N CYS A 50 -20.02 -24.29 19.37
CA CYS A 50 -19.18 -23.08 19.26
C CYS A 50 -20.03 -21.80 19.40
N SER A 51 -20.88 -21.71 20.41
CA SER A 51 -21.72 -20.54 20.63
C SER A 51 -21.60 -20.07 22.09
N PRO A 52 -21.32 -18.77 22.33
CA PRO A 52 -21.01 -17.73 21.35
C PRO A 52 -19.67 -17.94 20.61
N LEU A 53 -19.60 -17.57 19.32
CA LEU A 53 -18.36 -17.62 18.56
C LEU A 53 -17.54 -16.38 18.84
N GLU A 54 -16.49 -16.53 19.63
CA GLU A 54 -15.55 -15.47 19.98
C GLU A 54 -14.25 -15.61 19.18
N LEU A 55 -13.95 -14.62 18.36
CA LEU A 55 -12.75 -14.57 17.53
C LEU A 55 -11.86 -13.40 17.95
N GLU A 56 -10.65 -13.71 18.39
CA GLU A 56 -9.61 -12.69 18.63
C GLU A 56 -8.84 -12.42 17.32
N ILE A 57 -8.56 -11.14 17.09
CA ILE A 57 -7.89 -10.63 15.90
C ILE A 57 -6.53 -10.09 16.31
N GLY A 58 -5.47 -10.78 15.91
CA GLY A 58 -4.09 -10.39 16.20
C GLY A 58 -3.26 -10.20 14.93
N ARG A 59 -2.11 -9.52 15.04
CA ARG A 59 -1.20 -9.32 13.91
C ARG A 59 -0.82 -10.61 13.15
N ALA A 60 -0.77 -11.72 13.87
CA ALA A 60 -0.30 -13.01 13.33
C ALA A 60 -1.44 -13.96 12.90
N GLY A 61 -2.71 -13.59 13.03
CA GLY A 61 -3.85 -14.42 12.65
C GLY A 61 -5.02 -14.34 13.63
N PHE A 62 -6.08 -15.08 13.32
CA PHE A 62 -7.22 -15.27 14.20
C PHE A 62 -6.89 -16.27 15.31
N LYS A 63 -7.51 -16.07 16.50
CA LYS A 63 -7.48 -17.03 17.59
C LYS A 63 -8.91 -17.36 18.03
N TYR A 64 -9.11 -18.59 18.45
CA TYR A 64 -10.32 -19.08 19.06
C TYR A 64 -9.96 -19.80 20.37
N HIS A 65 -10.53 -19.38 21.50
CA HIS A 65 -10.15 -19.85 22.85
C HIS A 65 -8.62 -19.84 23.09
N GLY A 66 -7.94 -18.75 22.68
CA GLY A 66 -6.50 -18.61 22.84
C GLY A 66 -5.65 -19.42 21.85
N GLN A 67 -6.23 -20.37 21.10
CA GLN A 67 -5.54 -21.16 20.09
C GLN A 67 -5.56 -20.46 18.75
N ARG A 68 -4.40 -20.42 18.09
CA ARG A 68 -4.26 -19.81 16.76
C ARG A 68 -4.91 -20.67 15.68
N ILE A 69 -5.76 -20.06 14.86
CA ILE A 69 -6.33 -20.68 13.66
C ILE A 69 -5.29 -20.52 12.53
N SER A 70 -4.67 -21.63 12.14
CA SER A 70 -3.71 -21.63 11.04
C SER A 70 -4.45 -21.64 9.70
N SER A 71 -4.19 -20.67 8.84
CA SER A 71 -4.73 -20.61 7.48
C SER A 71 -3.62 -20.22 6.51
N THR A 72 -3.57 -20.90 5.37
CA THR A 72 -2.71 -20.54 4.22
C THR A 72 -3.48 -19.76 3.15
N SER A 73 -4.78 -19.51 3.37
CA SER A 73 -5.65 -18.84 2.42
C SER A 73 -5.36 -17.34 2.33
N PRO A 74 -5.00 -16.79 1.16
CA PRO A 74 -4.81 -15.35 0.96
C PRO A 74 -6.07 -14.53 1.29
N ALA A 75 -7.26 -15.10 1.07
CA ALA A 75 -8.53 -14.45 1.38
C ALA A 75 -8.71 -14.22 2.88
N VAL A 76 -8.35 -15.20 3.73
CA VAL A 76 -8.41 -15.08 5.20
C VAL A 76 -7.38 -14.07 5.71
N PHE A 77 -6.20 -13.98 5.10
CA PHE A 77 -5.23 -12.92 5.41
C PHE A 77 -5.75 -11.54 5.00
N GLY A 78 -6.44 -11.43 3.85
CA GLY A 78 -7.09 -10.20 3.43
C GLY A 78 -8.17 -9.75 4.43
N LEU A 79 -9.01 -10.66 4.91
CA LEU A 79 -9.99 -10.39 5.96
C LEU A 79 -9.31 -9.94 7.26
N LEU A 80 -8.27 -10.65 7.69
CA LEU A 80 -7.51 -10.30 8.90
C LEU A 80 -7.00 -8.85 8.84
N ASN A 81 -6.35 -8.48 7.74
CA ASN A 81 -5.84 -7.12 7.54
C ASN A 81 -6.97 -6.10 7.52
N HIS A 82 -8.08 -6.40 6.87
CA HIS A 82 -9.25 -5.54 6.79
C HIS A 82 -9.85 -5.23 8.17
N LEU A 83 -9.99 -6.24 9.04
CA LEU A 83 -10.49 -6.08 10.39
C LEU A 83 -9.46 -5.39 11.31
N TYR A 84 -8.18 -5.72 11.15
CA TYR A 84 -7.10 -5.12 11.91
C TYR A 84 -6.94 -3.61 11.63
N GLN A 85 -7.04 -3.19 10.38
CA GLN A 85 -7.04 -1.77 10.00
C GLN A 85 -8.19 -0.99 10.65
N ARG A 86 -9.32 -1.66 10.91
CA ARG A 86 -10.48 -1.12 11.65
C ARG A 86 -10.34 -1.20 13.17
N ARG A 87 -9.14 -1.55 13.68
CA ARG A 87 -8.79 -1.65 15.10
C ARG A 87 -9.61 -2.68 15.87
N LEU A 88 -10.16 -3.67 15.19
CA LEU A 88 -10.91 -4.72 15.86
C LEU A 88 -9.94 -5.71 16.52
N GLN A 89 -10.11 -5.90 17.83
CA GLN A 89 -9.34 -6.84 18.63
C GLN A 89 -10.09 -8.15 18.84
N ARG A 90 -11.42 -8.05 19.00
CA ARG A 90 -12.29 -9.20 19.27
C ARG A 90 -13.65 -8.95 18.66
N ILE A 91 -14.23 -10.01 18.08
CA ILE A 91 -15.60 -10.03 17.61
C ILE A 91 -16.27 -11.28 18.18
N THR A 92 -17.42 -11.08 18.81
CA THR A 92 -18.24 -12.16 19.36
C THR A 92 -19.59 -12.20 18.66
N PHE A 93 -19.89 -13.32 18.04
CA PHE A 93 -21.20 -13.59 17.44
C PHE A 93 -22.05 -14.38 18.43
N LEU A 94 -23.16 -13.77 18.88
CA LEU A 94 -24.11 -14.41 19.78
C LEU A 94 -25.00 -15.43 19.04
N PRO A 95 -25.61 -16.38 19.75
CA PRO A 95 -26.50 -17.36 19.12
C PRO A 95 -27.71 -16.70 18.47
N ALA A 96 -28.26 -17.33 17.41
CA ALA A 96 -29.46 -16.92 16.70
C ALA A 96 -29.38 -15.59 15.91
N LEU A 97 -28.22 -15.31 15.29
CA LEU A 97 -28.07 -14.19 14.34
C LEU A 97 -28.80 -14.49 13.02
N ASN A 98 -29.73 -13.60 12.66
CA ASN A 98 -30.39 -13.67 11.37
C ASN A 98 -29.56 -13.00 10.25
N ALA A 99 -29.92 -13.27 9.00
CA ALA A 99 -29.22 -12.73 7.83
C ALA A 99 -29.28 -11.19 7.75
N GLU A 100 -30.32 -10.54 8.27
CA GLU A 100 -30.45 -9.08 8.29
C GLU A 100 -29.43 -8.41 9.18
N ILE A 101 -29.26 -8.93 10.41
CA ILE A 101 -28.25 -8.42 11.36
C ILE A 101 -26.84 -8.58 10.79
N ILE A 102 -26.56 -9.72 10.18
CA ILE A 102 -25.26 -9.98 9.53
C ILE A 102 -25.07 -9.04 8.33
N HIS A 103 -26.10 -8.79 7.55
CA HIS A 103 -26.07 -7.83 6.44
C HIS A 103 -25.68 -6.43 6.93
N GLU A 104 -26.35 -5.94 7.97
CA GLU A 104 -26.03 -4.63 8.55
C GLU A 104 -24.63 -4.57 9.13
N PHE A 105 -24.18 -5.62 9.82
CA PHE A 105 -22.82 -5.69 10.32
C PHE A 105 -21.77 -5.67 9.21
N LEU A 106 -21.99 -6.42 8.12
CA LEU A 106 -21.13 -6.42 6.94
C LEU A 106 -21.07 -5.04 6.27
N GLN A 107 -22.18 -4.31 6.21
CA GLN A 107 -22.17 -2.91 5.75
C GLN A 107 -21.29 -2.02 6.62
N VAL A 108 -21.36 -2.16 7.95
CA VAL A 108 -20.56 -1.36 8.87
C VAL A 108 -19.07 -1.61 8.69
N ILE A 109 -18.65 -2.89 8.67
CA ILE A 109 -17.22 -3.21 8.51
C ILE A 109 -16.68 -2.94 7.10
N SER A 110 -17.56 -2.71 6.11
CA SER A 110 -17.19 -2.35 4.73
C SER A 110 -17.15 -0.85 4.49
N LEU A 111 -17.51 -0.01 5.46
CA LEU A 111 -17.32 1.44 5.38
C LEU A 111 -15.83 1.78 5.26
N SER A 112 -15.55 2.93 4.68
CA SER A 112 -14.17 3.44 4.62
C SER A 112 -13.61 3.72 6.01
N GLU A 113 -12.30 3.63 6.16
CA GLU A 113 -11.62 3.89 7.45
C GLU A 113 -11.90 5.30 7.98
N THR A 114 -12.03 6.26 7.08
CA THR A 114 -12.38 7.65 7.39
C THR A 114 -13.79 7.79 7.94
N GLU A 115 -14.77 7.11 7.36
CA GLU A 115 -16.16 7.10 7.83
C GLU A 115 -16.27 6.42 9.19
N ILE A 116 -15.62 5.28 9.39
CA ILE A 116 -15.61 4.58 10.68
C ILE A 116 -15.02 5.48 11.77
N ARG A 117 -13.91 6.17 11.51
CA ARG A 117 -13.30 7.10 12.47
C ARG A 117 -14.17 8.30 12.79
N SER A 118 -14.79 8.91 11.77
CA SER A 118 -15.67 10.06 11.98
C SER A 118 -16.90 9.76 12.82
N LEU A 119 -17.36 8.51 12.81
CA LEU A 119 -18.52 8.01 13.56
C LEU A 119 -18.15 7.37 14.91
N GLY A 120 -16.89 7.45 15.33
CA GLY A 120 -16.43 6.98 16.65
C GLY A 120 -16.06 5.50 16.73
N GLY A 121 -15.84 4.83 15.60
CA GLY A 121 -15.44 3.42 15.53
C GLY A 121 -16.57 2.45 15.20
N VAL A 122 -16.21 1.20 14.89
CA VAL A 122 -17.17 0.15 14.53
C VAL A 122 -18.15 -0.13 15.66
N LYS A 123 -17.66 -0.14 16.91
CA LYS A 123 -18.50 -0.34 18.11
C LYS A 123 -19.57 0.75 18.26
N ALA A 124 -19.19 2.01 18.06
CA ALA A 124 -20.13 3.12 18.12
C ALA A 124 -21.18 3.05 17.01
N ILE A 125 -20.78 2.70 15.78
CA ILE A 125 -21.69 2.56 14.65
C ILE A 125 -22.66 1.39 14.86
N CYS A 126 -22.19 0.24 15.36
CA CYS A 126 -23.05 -0.88 15.73
C CYS A 126 -24.11 -0.48 16.77
N GLY A 127 -23.72 0.32 17.76
CA GLY A 127 -24.65 0.87 18.75
C GLY A 127 -25.68 1.83 18.14
N LEU A 128 -25.26 2.74 17.26
CA LEU A 128 -26.14 3.70 16.56
C LEU A 128 -27.15 2.99 15.65
N ARG A 129 -26.72 1.95 14.95
CA ARG A 129 -27.60 1.14 14.06
C ARG A 129 -28.38 0.07 14.81
N LYS A 130 -28.22 -0.05 16.13
CA LYS A 130 -28.87 -1.04 17.00
C LYS A 130 -28.64 -2.48 16.55
N ILE A 131 -27.43 -2.76 16.03
CA ILE A 131 -27.02 -4.11 15.64
C ILE A 131 -26.87 -4.94 16.91
N SER A 132 -27.84 -5.82 17.18
CA SER A 132 -27.84 -6.69 18.35
C SER A 132 -27.30 -8.07 17.96
N GLY A 133 -26.54 -8.69 18.89
CA GLY A 133 -26.03 -10.05 18.66
C GLY A 133 -24.62 -10.13 18.07
N VAL A 134 -23.99 -9.01 17.69
CA VAL A 134 -22.58 -8.92 17.36
C VAL A 134 -21.92 -7.94 18.33
N GLU A 135 -21.03 -8.45 19.15
CA GLU A 135 -20.24 -7.64 20.09
C GLU A 135 -18.85 -7.41 19.53
N VAL A 136 -18.38 -6.16 19.60
CA VAL A 136 -17.10 -5.74 19.02
C VAL A 136 -16.25 -5.08 20.11
N THR A 137 -14.99 -5.51 20.21
CA THR A 137 -13.98 -4.86 21.04
C THR A 137 -12.93 -4.25 20.12
N GLU A 138 -12.66 -2.97 20.32
CA GLU A 138 -11.66 -2.20 19.59
C GLU A 138 -10.44 -1.95 20.46
N VAL A 139 -9.25 -1.86 19.85
CA VAL A 139 -8.00 -1.53 20.55
C VAL A 139 -8.05 -0.06 20.96
N SER A 140 -8.00 0.19 22.26
CA SER A 140 -7.75 1.54 22.79
C SER A 140 -6.25 1.86 22.72
N TYR A 141 -5.88 3.12 22.51
CA TYR A 141 -4.48 3.55 22.51
C TYR A 141 -3.76 3.23 23.84
N GLN A 142 -4.49 3.08 24.92
CA GLN A 142 -3.95 2.76 26.24
C GLN A 142 -3.46 1.30 26.39
N GLU A 143 -3.95 0.37 25.55
CA GLU A 143 -3.60 -1.06 25.64
C GLU A 143 -2.35 -1.46 24.83
N VAL A 144 -1.74 -0.55 24.10
CA VAL A 144 -0.58 -0.83 23.22
C VAL A 144 0.76 -0.51 23.89
N LEU A 145 0.74 0.08 25.07
CA LEU A 145 1.96 0.41 25.82
C LEU A 145 2.52 -0.82 26.55
N PRO A 146 3.87 -0.98 26.61
CA PRO A 146 4.51 -1.97 27.45
C PRO A 146 4.13 -1.76 28.93
N ASP A 147 4.12 -2.84 29.74
CA ASP A 147 3.69 -2.80 31.14
C ASP A 147 4.43 -1.76 32.01
N GLU A 148 5.67 -1.42 31.67
CA GLU A 148 6.43 -0.36 32.37
C GLU A 148 5.88 1.05 32.12
N ASP A 149 5.32 1.32 30.94
CA ASP A 149 4.70 2.60 30.61
C ASP A 149 3.26 2.69 31.16
N ARG A 150 2.58 1.54 31.36
CA ARG A 150 1.28 1.45 32.02
C ARG A 150 1.37 1.84 33.50
N LEU A 151 2.38 1.34 34.20
CA LEU A 151 2.66 1.70 35.60
C LEU A 151 2.99 3.20 35.74
N ARG A 152 3.65 3.81 34.79
CA ARG A 152 3.92 5.27 34.79
C ARG A 152 2.66 6.10 34.62
N LEU A 153 1.71 5.68 33.76
CA LEU A 153 0.43 6.36 33.59
C LEU A 153 -0.47 6.22 34.79
N GLU A 154 -0.57 5.02 35.39
CA GLU A 154 -1.34 4.78 36.64
C GLU A 154 -0.77 5.56 37.83
N VAL A 155 0.55 5.72 37.91
CA VAL A 155 1.19 6.55 38.95
C VAL A 155 0.95 8.03 38.73
N GLN A 156 0.86 8.50 37.46
CA GLN A 156 0.52 9.88 37.18
C GLN A 156 -0.97 10.21 37.42
N GLU A 157 -1.90 9.29 37.15
CA GLU A 157 -3.32 9.51 37.47
C GLU A 157 -3.64 9.50 38.97
N THR A 158 -2.89 8.72 39.79
CA THR A 158 -3.08 8.64 41.27
C THR A 158 -2.44 9.81 42.02
N LEU A 159 -1.57 10.59 41.40
CA LEU A 159 -0.87 11.72 42.02
C LEU A 159 -1.35 13.09 41.51
N ALA A 160 -2.47 13.14 40.79
CA ALA A 160 -3.04 14.43 40.37
C ALA A 160 -3.59 15.18 41.61
N PRO A 161 -3.02 16.33 41.98
CA PRO A 161 -3.61 17.19 42.98
C PRO A 161 -4.93 17.81 42.48
N PRO A 162 -5.85 18.22 43.38
CA PRO A 162 -7.12 18.80 43.00
C PRO A 162 -6.91 20.07 42.19
N GLU A 163 -7.82 20.29 41.22
CA GLU A 163 -7.82 21.36 40.24
C GLU A 163 -7.50 22.74 40.84
N GLU A 164 -6.24 23.10 40.92
CA GLU A 164 -5.77 24.49 40.89
C GLU A 164 -5.37 24.84 39.47
N PHE A 165 -5.85 25.97 38.98
CA PHE A 165 -5.59 26.58 37.69
C PHE A 165 -4.13 26.36 37.25
N VAL A 166 -3.86 25.28 36.51
CA VAL A 166 -2.60 25.12 35.79
C VAL A 166 -2.77 25.89 34.48
N ALA A 167 -2.13 27.03 34.39
CA ALA A 167 -1.92 27.73 33.12
C ALA A 167 -1.40 26.68 32.11
N GLU A 168 -2.06 26.56 30.95
CA GLU A 168 -1.70 25.56 29.94
C GLU A 168 -0.20 25.65 29.63
N PRO A 169 0.62 24.62 29.86
CA PRO A 169 2.07 24.66 29.60
C PRO A 169 2.40 25.06 28.16
N ASP A 170 1.43 24.90 27.27
CA ASP A 170 1.49 25.22 25.85
C ASP A 170 1.62 26.72 25.54
N GLN A 171 1.07 27.61 26.36
CA GLN A 171 1.20 29.07 26.14
C GLN A 171 2.59 29.57 26.48
N ASP A 172 3.25 29.00 27.47
CA ASP A 172 4.59 29.44 27.90
C ASP A 172 5.66 29.01 26.87
N GLU A 173 5.64 27.78 26.40
CA GLU A 173 6.60 27.28 25.39
C GLU A 173 6.40 27.91 24.01
N ARG A 174 5.15 28.13 23.59
CA ARG A 174 4.82 28.85 22.36
C ARG A 174 5.30 30.32 22.42
N THR A 175 5.11 30.97 23.56
CA THR A 175 5.56 32.35 23.78
C THR A 175 7.09 32.42 23.79
N LYS A 176 7.77 31.45 24.39
CA LYS A 176 9.25 31.34 24.36
C LYS A 176 9.77 31.17 22.93
N LEU A 177 9.19 30.26 22.14
CA LEU A 177 9.60 30.07 20.74
C LEU A 177 9.42 31.35 19.91
N GLN A 178 8.29 32.06 20.08
CA GLN A 178 8.06 33.34 19.41
C GLN A 178 9.05 34.42 19.86
N THR A 179 9.46 34.41 21.13
CA THR A 179 10.46 35.35 21.67
C THR A 179 11.82 35.08 21.07
N LEU A 180 12.25 33.81 21.01
CA LEU A 180 13.48 33.38 20.37
C LEU A 180 13.52 33.74 18.87
N LEU A 181 12.41 33.60 18.15
CA LEU A 181 12.33 34.03 16.75
C LEU A 181 12.51 35.57 16.62
N ARG A 182 11.94 36.38 17.53
CA ARG A 182 12.14 37.85 17.53
C ARG A 182 13.57 38.25 17.90
N GLU A 183 14.21 37.52 18.82
CA GLU A 183 15.62 37.71 19.16
C GLU A 183 16.51 37.36 18.00
N LEU A 184 16.26 36.23 17.34
CA LEU A 184 16.96 35.77 16.15
C LEU A 184 16.86 36.76 14.99
N ASP A 185 15.72 37.40 14.84
CA ASP A 185 15.46 38.44 13.83
C ASP A 185 16.37 39.66 14.01
N ARG A 186 16.65 40.04 15.26
CA ARG A 186 17.45 41.23 15.62
C ARG A 186 18.92 40.94 15.78
N GLU A 187 19.31 39.66 15.83
CA GLU A 187 20.69 39.26 16.10
C GLU A 187 21.52 39.20 14.81
N ASP A 188 22.59 39.98 14.78
CA ASP A 188 23.54 40.00 13.67
C ASP A 188 24.80 39.17 13.96
N ASN A 189 25.05 38.85 15.22
CA ASN A 189 26.19 38.02 15.62
C ASN A 189 25.82 36.54 15.42
N LEU A 190 26.45 35.89 14.43
CA LEU A 190 26.17 34.49 14.08
C LEU A 190 26.44 33.49 15.23
N ALA A 191 27.38 33.78 16.13
CA ALA A 191 27.64 32.91 17.28
C ALA A 191 26.49 32.96 18.30
N ARG A 192 25.93 34.15 18.55
CA ARG A 192 24.74 34.30 19.39
C ARG A 192 23.49 33.74 18.72
N ALA A 193 23.33 33.99 17.42
CA ALA A 193 22.25 33.36 16.63
C ALA A 193 22.30 31.82 16.73
N GLY A 194 23.49 31.22 16.73
CA GLY A 194 23.68 29.78 16.95
C GLY A 194 23.22 29.30 18.33
N ALA A 195 23.46 30.09 19.39
CA ALA A 195 22.95 29.77 20.73
C ALA A 195 21.39 29.83 20.77
N ILE A 196 20.77 30.84 20.15
CA ILE A 196 19.33 30.99 20.05
C ILE A 196 18.71 29.79 19.29
N ILE A 197 19.30 29.36 18.18
CA ILE A 197 18.85 28.18 17.42
C ILE A 197 18.98 26.90 18.26
N SER A 198 20.00 26.75 19.06
CA SER A 198 20.16 25.60 19.95
C SER A 198 19.07 25.57 21.01
N GLU A 199 18.78 26.70 21.66
CA GLU A 199 17.69 26.82 22.63
C GLU A 199 16.32 26.58 21.97
N PHE A 200 16.08 27.13 20.79
CA PHE A 200 14.89 26.88 19.99
C PHE A 200 14.69 25.38 19.73
N THR A 201 15.75 24.67 19.37
CA THR A 201 15.72 23.23 19.11
C THR A 201 15.42 22.42 20.37
N GLU A 202 15.96 22.81 21.52
CA GLU A 202 15.70 22.15 22.81
C GLU A 202 14.23 22.30 23.26
N ILE A 203 13.59 23.45 22.99
CA ILE A 203 12.17 23.67 23.29
C ILE A 203 11.26 22.94 22.27
N LEU A 204 11.69 22.89 21.00
CA LEU A 204 10.89 22.23 19.94
C LEU A 204 10.80 20.72 20.12
N ARG A 205 11.85 20.08 20.63
CA ARG A 205 11.94 18.62 20.78
C ARG A 205 10.87 18.02 21.70
N PRO A 206 10.63 18.50 22.92
CA PRO A 206 9.52 18.03 23.74
C PRO A 206 8.14 18.22 23.11
N LEU A 207 7.91 19.36 22.42
CA LEU A 207 6.64 19.62 21.74
C LEU A 207 6.32 18.61 20.63
N LEU A 208 7.35 18.13 19.93
CA LEU A 208 7.22 17.02 18.98
C LEU A 208 6.79 15.73 19.67
N GLY A 209 7.43 15.38 20.79
CA GLY A 209 7.11 14.20 21.60
C GLY A 209 5.70 14.24 22.16
N LEU A 210 5.23 15.41 22.59
CA LEU A 210 3.87 15.64 23.08
C LEU A 210 2.84 15.85 21.98
N ASN A 211 3.21 15.70 20.71
CA ASN A 211 2.33 15.89 19.54
C ASN A 211 1.65 17.28 19.47
N ARG A 212 2.34 18.33 19.95
CA ARG A 212 1.86 19.73 19.95
C ARG A 212 2.03 20.37 18.57
N ARG A 213 1.24 19.92 17.60
CA ARG A 213 1.39 20.17 16.16
C ARG A 213 1.35 21.67 15.80
N GLU A 214 0.37 22.40 16.31
CA GLU A 214 0.21 23.83 16.00
C GLU A 214 1.41 24.66 16.45
N ALA A 215 1.90 24.46 17.68
CA ALA A 215 3.05 25.18 18.21
C ALA A 215 4.30 24.90 17.39
N VAL A 216 4.54 23.63 17.04
CA VAL A 216 5.67 23.21 16.20
C VAL A 216 5.59 23.84 14.81
N MET A 217 4.42 23.75 14.16
CA MET A 217 4.25 24.27 12.79
C MET A 217 4.39 25.78 12.74
N GLN A 218 3.84 26.52 13.70
CA GLN A 218 4.02 27.97 13.78
C GLN A 218 5.47 28.37 14.03
N ALA A 219 6.18 27.63 14.89
CA ALA A 219 7.59 27.88 15.15
C ALA A 219 8.45 27.65 13.90
N LEU A 220 8.23 26.55 13.19
CA LEU A 220 8.93 26.25 11.95
C LEU A 220 8.58 27.23 10.82
N GLU A 221 7.33 27.65 10.71
CA GLU A 221 6.90 28.67 9.75
C GLU A 221 7.57 30.02 10.02
N GLY A 222 7.62 30.48 11.27
CA GLY A 222 8.33 31.68 11.65
C GLY A 222 9.83 31.62 11.31
N LEU A 223 10.47 30.46 11.50
CA LEU A 223 11.85 30.25 11.10
C LEU A 223 12.04 30.28 9.57
N VAL A 224 11.10 29.71 8.80
CA VAL A 224 11.10 29.82 7.33
C VAL A 224 11.03 31.27 6.91
N GLU A 225 10.11 32.06 7.49
CA GLU A 225 9.99 33.50 7.17
C GLU A 225 11.29 34.26 7.42
N LEU A 226 11.97 33.98 8.53
CA LEU A 226 13.26 34.62 8.85
C LEU A 226 14.38 34.17 7.88
N SER A 227 14.47 32.89 7.59
CA SER A 227 15.52 32.32 6.76
C SER A 227 15.41 32.71 5.28
N THR A 228 14.20 32.99 4.78
CA THR A 228 13.93 33.28 3.36
C THR A 228 13.82 34.78 3.05
N ARG A 229 14.11 35.66 4.01
CA ARG A 229 14.03 37.11 3.78
C ARG A 229 15.01 37.59 2.71
N PRO A 230 14.56 38.43 1.75
CA PRO A 230 15.40 38.94 0.67
C PRO A 230 16.56 39.83 1.15
N MET A 231 16.46 40.38 2.38
CA MET A 231 17.44 41.27 2.99
C MET A 231 18.60 40.53 3.73
N ASN A 232 18.54 39.20 3.80
CA ASN A 232 19.59 38.43 4.44
C ASN A 232 20.91 38.51 3.66
N THR A 233 22.01 38.73 4.38
CA THR A 233 23.36 38.63 3.80
C THR A 233 23.68 37.19 3.41
N ALA A 234 24.61 36.97 2.50
CA ALA A 234 25.06 35.63 2.09
C ALA A 234 25.52 34.78 3.30
N GLU A 235 26.20 35.39 4.28
CA GLU A 235 26.63 34.74 5.51
C GLU A 235 25.45 34.32 6.39
N LYS A 236 24.43 35.18 6.52
CA LYS A 236 23.21 34.89 7.30
C LYS A 236 22.37 33.79 6.61
N MET A 237 22.30 33.78 5.29
CA MET A 237 21.66 32.71 4.52
C MET A 237 22.39 31.37 4.71
N ALA A 238 23.70 31.35 4.62
CA ALA A 238 24.48 30.13 4.86
C ALA A 238 24.30 29.60 6.28
N PHE A 239 24.27 30.50 7.27
CA PHE A 239 24.01 30.18 8.67
C PHE A 239 22.64 29.50 8.83
N PHE A 240 21.57 30.07 8.28
CA PHE A 240 20.22 29.46 8.34
C PHE A 240 20.20 28.10 7.68
N THR A 241 20.81 27.95 6.50
CA THR A 241 20.86 26.64 5.80
C THR A 241 21.53 25.57 6.66
N GLN A 242 22.63 25.91 7.38
CA GLN A 242 23.29 24.97 8.28
C GLN A 242 22.49 24.69 9.55
N SER A 243 21.71 25.65 10.04
CA SER A 243 20.89 25.54 11.25
C SER A 243 19.71 24.59 11.12
N TRP A 244 19.22 24.34 9.90
CA TRP A 244 18.11 23.42 9.67
C TRP A 244 18.46 21.96 9.96
N GLY A 245 19.70 21.53 9.79
CA GLY A 245 20.10 20.14 10.01
C GLY A 245 19.79 19.60 11.42
N PRO A 246 20.22 20.29 12.50
CA PRO A 246 19.86 19.93 13.88
C PRO A 246 18.34 19.99 14.18
N ILE A 247 17.62 20.96 13.59
CA ILE A 247 16.20 21.18 13.80
C ILE A 247 15.38 20.08 13.12
N LEU A 248 15.65 19.83 11.83
CA LEU A 248 14.99 18.80 11.02
C LEU A 248 15.74 17.47 11.12
N ASN A 249 16.06 17.05 12.33
CA ASN A 249 16.62 15.73 12.54
C ASN A 249 15.62 14.63 12.16
N ARG A 250 16.05 13.38 12.16
CA ARG A 250 15.22 12.23 11.78
C ARG A 250 13.88 12.19 12.52
N SER A 251 13.88 12.37 13.84
CA SER A 251 12.65 12.32 14.66
C SER A 251 11.66 13.42 14.27
N THR A 252 12.17 14.64 13.99
CA THR A 252 11.32 15.76 13.52
C THR A 252 10.70 15.44 12.16
N LEU A 253 11.49 14.92 11.21
CA LEU A 253 11.01 14.54 9.89
C LEU A 253 10.00 13.41 9.94
N GLU A 254 10.21 12.40 10.79
CA GLU A 254 9.24 11.31 11.03
C GLU A 254 7.91 11.86 11.57
N SER A 255 7.97 12.79 12.53
CA SER A 255 6.77 13.42 13.09
C SER A 255 6.02 14.24 12.04
N LEU A 256 6.72 15.09 11.28
CA LEU A 256 6.13 15.88 10.19
C LEU A 256 5.50 14.99 9.12
N TYR A 257 6.18 13.91 8.73
CA TYR A 257 5.66 12.96 7.76
C TYR A 257 4.41 12.24 8.28
N ASN A 258 4.43 11.78 9.54
CA ASN A 258 3.28 11.15 10.16
C ASN A 258 2.06 12.08 10.24
N TRP A 259 2.28 13.37 10.51
CA TRP A 259 1.20 14.37 10.54
C TRP A 259 0.64 14.69 9.15
N LEU A 260 1.42 14.49 8.10
CA LEU A 260 0.95 14.60 6.72
C LEU A 260 0.08 13.42 6.28
N VAL A 261 0.33 12.23 6.85
CA VAL A 261 -0.26 10.97 6.35
C VAL A 261 -1.39 10.47 7.24
N ASN A 262 -1.32 10.63 8.58
CA ASN A 262 -2.19 9.95 9.54
C ASN A 262 -2.78 10.85 10.64
N PRO A 263 -4.04 11.22 10.59
CA PRO A 263 -4.77 11.74 9.44
C PRO A 263 -4.07 13.02 8.93
N PRO A 264 -4.29 13.46 7.70
CA PRO A 264 -3.60 14.65 7.21
C PRO A 264 -4.07 15.88 8.00
N VAL A 265 -3.21 16.35 8.91
CA VAL A 265 -3.53 17.46 9.83
C VAL A 265 -2.76 18.72 9.46
N ILE A 266 -1.65 18.57 8.72
CA ILE A 266 -0.82 19.68 8.28
C ILE A 266 -0.81 19.77 6.76
N GLU A 267 -0.63 20.99 6.25
CA GLU A 267 -0.61 21.24 4.82
C GLU A 267 0.73 20.82 4.20
N LEU A 268 0.66 20.04 3.14
CA LEU A 268 1.83 19.63 2.37
C LEU A 268 2.66 20.84 1.90
N GLY A 269 2.00 21.94 1.51
CA GLY A 269 2.64 23.17 1.06
C GLY A 269 3.53 23.80 2.11
N LEU A 270 3.15 23.76 3.39
CA LEU A 270 3.96 24.30 4.48
C LEU A 270 5.20 23.44 4.72
N VAL A 271 5.06 22.10 4.74
CA VAL A 271 6.21 21.21 4.89
C VAL A 271 7.16 21.34 3.70
N SER A 272 6.64 21.49 2.48
CA SER A 272 7.47 21.74 1.30
C SER A 272 8.27 23.05 1.41
N ARG A 273 7.68 24.12 1.95
CA ARG A 273 8.39 25.41 2.21
C ARG A 273 9.49 25.23 3.26
N ILE A 274 9.24 24.46 4.33
CA ILE A 274 10.23 24.16 5.36
C ILE A 274 11.41 23.42 4.75
N LEU A 275 11.17 22.39 3.94
CA LEU A 275 12.20 21.61 3.26
C LEU A 275 12.99 22.45 2.24
N ALA A 276 12.31 23.33 1.50
CA ALA A 276 12.96 24.26 0.57
C ALA A 276 13.90 25.23 1.29
N ALA A 277 13.48 25.78 2.43
CA ALA A 277 14.30 26.66 3.26
C ALA A 277 15.52 25.95 3.88
N ALA A 278 15.34 24.67 4.23
CA ALA A 278 16.42 23.82 4.75
C ALA A 278 17.46 23.48 3.69
N GLY A 279 17.07 23.47 2.42
CA GLY A 279 17.97 23.17 1.30
C GLY A 279 18.35 21.69 1.19
N PRO A 280 19.26 21.34 0.26
CA PRO A 280 19.57 19.94 -0.09
C PRO A 280 20.28 19.17 1.04
N GLY A 281 20.87 19.82 2.01
CA GLY A 281 21.55 19.16 3.15
C GLY A 281 20.65 18.25 3.99
N ILE A 282 19.33 18.46 3.95
CA ILE A 282 18.36 17.64 4.68
C ILE A 282 17.91 16.37 3.91
N LEU A 283 18.18 16.32 2.61
CA LEU A 283 17.72 15.27 1.73
C LEU A 283 18.13 13.84 2.17
N PRO A 284 19.36 13.57 2.63
CA PRO A 284 19.73 12.24 3.11
C PRO A 284 18.89 11.76 4.30
N GLN A 285 18.51 12.67 5.21
CA GLN A 285 17.69 12.38 6.38
C GLN A 285 16.23 12.15 5.97
N LEU A 286 15.69 12.97 5.08
CA LEU A 286 14.34 12.79 4.52
C LEU A 286 14.23 11.45 3.79
N LEU A 287 15.20 11.11 2.95
CA LEU A 287 15.23 9.82 2.26
C LEU A 287 15.33 8.65 3.25
N ALA A 288 16.06 8.80 4.35
CA ALA A 288 16.10 7.77 5.40
C ALA A 288 14.72 7.50 5.99
N VAL A 289 13.93 8.53 6.25
CA VAL A 289 12.54 8.39 6.73
C VAL A 289 11.65 7.73 5.68
N LEU A 290 11.68 8.20 4.43
CA LEU A 290 10.82 7.69 3.37
C LEU A 290 11.12 6.23 3.00
N LEU A 291 12.35 5.77 3.13
CA LEU A 291 12.74 4.38 2.86
C LEU A 291 12.25 3.38 3.90
N GLU A 292 11.87 3.84 5.09
CA GLU A 292 11.30 3.00 6.15
C GLU A 292 9.76 2.93 6.11
N VAL A 293 9.13 3.80 5.32
CA VAL A 293 7.68 3.76 5.11
C VAL A 293 7.27 2.43 4.44
N PRO A 294 6.24 1.73 4.97
CA PRO A 294 5.74 0.51 4.35
C PRO A 294 5.28 0.78 2.90
N ARG A 295 5.67 -0.11 1.98
CA ARG A 295 5.22 -0.07 0.58
C ARG A 295 3.71 -0.33 0.45
N PRO A 296 3.04 0.27 -0.57
CA PRO A 296 3.64 1.05 -1.65
C PRO A 296 3.55 2.56 -1.42
N LEU A 297 4.65 3.28 -1.65
CA LEU A 297 4.58 4.71 -1.93
C LEU A 297 3.85 4.87 -3.27
N LEU A 298 2.63 5.35 -3.24
CA LEU A 298 1.87 5.62 -4.46
C LEU A 298 2.45 6.84 -5.19
N PRO A 299 2.31 6.93 -6.53
CA PRO A 299 2.82 8.07 -7.31
C PRO A 299 2.40 9.45 -6.79
N ASP A 300 1.22 9.55 -6.16
CA ASP A 300 0.69 10.80 -5.59
C ASP A 300 0.86 10.90 -4.07
N SER A 301 1.65 10.01 -3.45
CA SER A 301 1.86 10.04 -2.00
C SER A 301 2.51 11.34 -1.53
N PRO A 302 2.19 11.84 -0.32
CA PRO A 302 2.83 13.02 0.25
C PRO A 302 4.36 12.94 0.24
N GLY A 303 4.93 11.76 0.49
CA GLY A 303 6.39 11.55 0.48
C GLY A 303 7.03 11.86 -0.86
N LEU A 304 6.43 11.40 -1.98
CA LEU A 304 6.95 11.74 -3.30
C LEU A 304 6.79 13.21 -3.65
N ARG A 305 5.68 13.84 -3.24
CA ARG A 305 5.48 15.28 -3.43
C ARG A 305 6.49 16.11 -2.65
N LEU A 306 6.91 15.69 -1.45
CA LEU A 306 7.98 16.36 -0.72
C LEU A 306 9.32 16.30 -1.45
N LEU A 307 9.60 15.22 -2.19
CA LEU A 307 10.83 15.09 -2.96
C LEU A 307 10.89 16.02 -4.17
N THR A 308 9.76 16.52 -4.67
CA THR A 308 9.75 17.48 -5.80
C THR A 308 10.38 18.83 -5.47
N VAL A 309 10.64 19.10 -4.20
CA VAL A 309 11.36 20.30 -3.72
C VAL A 309 12.84 20.25 -4.10
N PHE A 310 13.40 19.06 -4.28
CA PHE A 310 14.82 18.84 -4.51
C PHE A 310 15.10 18.46 -5.98
N PRO A 311 16.32 18.74 -6.48
CA PRO A 311 16.74 18.31 -7.81
C PRO A 311 16.72 16.77 -7.94
N GLU A 312 16.09 16.26 -8.99
CA GLU A 312 16.01 14.82 -9.25
C GLU A 312 17.38 14.13 -9.25
N ASP A 313 18.39 14.79 -9.84
CA ASP A 313 19.73 14.22 -10.00
C ASP A 313 20.43 14.02 -8.62
N GLU A 314 20.22 14.91 -7.65
CA GLU A 314 20.72 14.76 -6.28
C GLU A 314 20.03 13.58 -5.57
N ILE A 315 18.71 13.45 -5.72
CA ILE A 315 17.96 12.32 -5.16
C ILE A 315 18.48 11.00 -5.71
N ILE A 316 18.64 10.93 -7.04
CA ILE A 316 19.16 9.73 -7.73
C ILE A 316 20.57 9.41 -7.25
N GLN A 317 21.45 10.40 -7.11
CA GLN A 317 22.82 10.20 -6.65
C GLN A 317 22.85 9.60 -5.24
N ILE A 318 22.13 10.19 -4.29
CA ILE A 318 22.10 9.70 -2.90
C ILE A 318 21.52 8.28 -2.83
N LEU A 319 20.44 8.01 -3.56
CA LEU A 319 19.84 6.67 -3.62
C LEU A 319 20.80 5.65 -4.27
N ALA A 320 21.51 6.03 -5.33
CA ALA A 320 22.49 5.16 -5.99
C ALA A 320 23.68 4.82 -5.08
N GLU A 321 24.15 5.79 -4.30
CA GLU A 321 25.19 5.55 -3.28
C GLU A 321 24.70 4.60 -2.19
N ARG A 322 23.47 4.81 -1.73
CA ARG A 322 22.85 3.94 -0.72
C ARG A 322 22.66 2.50 -1.23
N ILE A 323 22.25 2.33 -2.49
CA ILE A 323 22.14 1.00 -3.13
C ILE A 323 23.50 0.28 -3.19
N ARG A 324 24.59 1.02 -3.37
CA ARG A 324 25.96 0.42 -3.39
C ARG A 324 26.44 0.01 -2.00
N SER A 325 26.06 0.72 -0.96
CA SER A 325 26.58 0.55 0.40
C SER A 325 25.69 -0.26 1.34
N SER A 326 24.43 -0.55 0.96
CA SER A 326 23.45 -1.19 1.85
C SER A 326 23.31 -2.69 1.62
N PRO A 327 22.88 -3.46 2.65
CA PRO A 327 22.50 -4.85 2.50
C PRO A 327 21.32 -5.02 1.52
N ALA A 328 21.23 -6.17 0.84
CA ALA A 328 20.24 -6.46 -0.19
C ALA A 328 18.78 -6.18 0.23
N ALA A 329 18.44 -6.43 1.50
CA ALA A 329 17.08 -6.18 2.01
C ALA A 329 16.66 -4.70 2.00
N GLN A 330 17.61 -3.76 2.14
CA GLN A 330 17.32 -2.31 2.13
C GLN A 330 17.37 -1.72 0.72
N ILE A 331 18.00 -2.41 -0.22
CA ILE A 331 18.15 -1.95 -1.60
C ILE A 331 16.80 -1.86 -2.31
N ALA A 332 15.87 -2.75 -2.03
CA ALA A 332 14.57 -2.83 -2.68
C ALA A 332 13.76 -1.52 -2.55
N SER A 333 13.71 -0.92 -1.35
CA SER A 333 12.99 0.34 -1.14
C SER A 333 13.67 1.51 -1.84
N ALA A 334 15.01 1.55 -1.82
CA ALA A 334 15.77 2.59 -2.50
C ALA A 334 15.63 2.50 -4.03
N LEU A 335 15.64 1.30 -4.61
CA LEU A 335 15.41 1.07 -6.04
C LEU A 335 14.01 1.51 -6.45
N PHE A 336 13.00 1.13 -5.67
CA PHE A 336 11.62 1.51 -5.93
C PHE A 336 11.46 3.03 -5.92
N LEU A 337 11.98 3.71 -4.88
CA LEU A 337 11.92 5.17 -4.78
C LEU A 337 12.68 5.85 -5.94
N MET A 338 13.87 5.34 -6.27
CA MET A 338 14.68 5.84 -7.37
C MET A 338 13.95 5.72 -8.72
N SER A 339 13.21 4.63 -8.94
CA SER A 339 12.45 4.43 -10.18
C SER A 339 11.23 5.35 -10.28
N LEU A 340 10.57 5.68 -9.16
CA LEU A 340 9.46 6.63 -9.14
C LEU A 340 9.90 8.07 -9.43
N VAL A 341 11.06 8.48 -8.89
CA VAL A 341 11.58 9.84 -9.06
C VAL A 341 12.27 10.00 -10.42
N GLY A 342 13.22 9.13 -10.73
CA GLY A 342 14.12 9.32 -11.88
C GLY A 342 13.62 8.78 -13.20
N LYS A 343 12.54 7.96 -13.20
CA LYS A 343 11.94 7.42 -14.43
C LYS A 343 13.02 6.90 -15.42
N GLU A 344 13.01 7.37 -16.65
CA GLU A 344 13.97 6.91 -17.67
C GLU A 344 15.45 7.23 -17.36
N LYS A 345 15.75 8.25 -16.56
CA LYS A 345 17.13 8.60 -16.18
C LYS A 345 17.85 7.49 -15.43
N VAL A 346 17.11 6.66 -14.70
CA VAL A 346 17.69 5.59 -13.85
C VAL A 346 17.82 4.24 -14.56
N VAL A 347 17.32 4.12 -15.79
CA VAL A 347 17.40 2.89 -16.57
C VAL A 347 18.83 2.34 -16.72
N PRO A 348 19.87 3.17 -16.95
CA PRO A 348 21.26 2.70 -16.97
C PRO A 348 21.71 2.06 -15.65
N ASN A 349 21.34 2.65 -14.51
CA ASN A 349 21.65 2.12 -13.18
C ASN A 349 20.98 0.76 -12.94
N LEU A 350 19.72 0.62 -13.33
CA LEU A 350 18.98 -0.64 -13.22
C LEU A 350 19.59 -1.74 -14.11
N ARG A 351 20.08 -1.39 -15.30
CA ARG A 351 20.80 -2.33 -16.17
C ARG A 351 22.06 -2.89 -15.51
N GLU A 352 22.83 -2.05 -14.81
CA GLU A 352 24.03 -2.49 -14.07
C GLU A 352 23.66 -3.51 -12.97
N LEU A 353 22.53 -3.24 -12.26
CA LEU A 353 22.06 -4.12 -11.18
C LEU A 353 21.59 -5.49 -11.64
N LEU A 354 21.11 -5.61 -12.87
CA LEU A 354 20.78 -6.92 -13.47
C LEU A 354 22.01 -7.81 -13.65
N SER A 355 23.22 -7.25 -13.66
CA SER A 355 24.48 -8.02 -13.76
C SER A 355 25.00 -8.48 -12.41
N ARG A 356 24.40 -8.07 -11.28
CA ARG A 356 24.79 -8.51 -9.95
C ARG A 356 24.37 -9.96 -9.69
N PRO A 357 25.14 -10.72 -8.88
CA PRO A 357 24.84 -12.12 -8.60
C PRO A 357 23.62 -12.32 -7.66
N GLU A 358 23.21 -11.28 -6.92
CA GLU A 358 22.14 -11.37 -5.94
C GLU A 358 20.77 -11.39 -6.63
N GLY A 359 20.14 -12.57 -6.68
CA GLY A 359 18.85 -12.77 -7.35
C GLY A 359 17.71 -11.89 -6.84
N MET A 360 17.77 -11.42 -5.58
CA MET A 360 16.80 -10.48 -5.02
C MET A 360 16.94 -9.09 -5.68
N ILE A 361 18.17 -8.61 -5.87
CA ILE A 361 18.44 -7.31 -6.52
C ILE A 361 18.01 -7.36 -7.99
N GLN A 362 18.29 -8.45 -8.68
CA GLN A 362 17.85 -8.66 -10.06
C GLN A 362 16.33 -8.59 -10.19
N ARG A 363 15.59 -9.29 -9.31
CA ARG A 363 14.12 -9.27 -9.31
C ARG A 363 13.55 -7.86 -9.08
N GLU A 364 14.14 -7.12 -8.13
CA GLU A 364 13.72 -5.74 -7.88
C GLU A 364 14.05 -4.81 -9.06
N ALA A 365 15.20 -4.98 -9.69
CA ALA A 365 15.55 -4.23 -10.89
C ALA A 365 14.59 -4.51 -12.06
N VAL A 366 14.17 -5.78 -12.24
CA VAL A 366 13.12 -6.14 -13.22
C VAL A 366 11.80 -5.44 -12.89
N SER A 367 11.38 -5.44 -11.62
CA SER A 367 10.14 -4.77 -11.17
C SER A 367 10.21 -3.26 -11.40
N CYS A 368 11.35 -2.63 -11.11
CA CYS A 368 11.56 -1.21 -11.34
C CYS A 368 11.55 -0.85 -12.82
N LEU A 369 12.18 -1.65 -13.68
CA LEU A 369 12.13 -1.47 -15.13
C LEU A 369 10.69 -1.62 -15.66
N SER A 370 9.90 -2.55 -15.10
CA SER A 370 8.48 -2.68 -15.41
C SER A 370 7.69 -1.43 -15.04
N LEU A 371 7.97 -0.84 -13.89
CA LEU A 371 7.31 0.37 -13.39
C LEU A 371 7.64 1.61 -14.25
N ILE A 372 8.91 1.74 -14.65
CA ILE A 372 9.36 2.85 -15.50
C ILE A 372 8.73 2.74 -16.89
N GLY A 373 8.69 1.54 -17.44
CA GLY A 373 8.19 1.30 -18.79
C GLY A 373 9.09 1.86 -19.89
N GLY A 374 8.52 2.00 -21.08
CA GLY A 374 9.20 2.60 -22.22
C GLY A 374 10.07 1.63 -23.03
N LYS A 375 10.51 2.09 -24.22
CA LYS A 375 11.25 1.25 -25.18
C LYS A 375 12.64 0.82 -24.67
N ASN A 376 13.32 1.70 -23.93
CA ASN A 376 14.65 1.39 -23.38
C ASN A 376 14.59 0.29 -22.32
N ALA A 377 13.63 0.38 -21.40
CA ALA A 377 13.41 -0.64 -20.37
C ALA A 377 13.02 -1.98 -21.00
N ALA A 378 12.11 -1.97 -21.99
CA ALA A 378 11.72 -3.17 -22.73
C ALA A 378 12.92 -3.87 -23.37
N ARG A 379 13.80 -3.13 -24.06
CA ARG A 379 15.00 -3.68 -24.71
C ARG A 379 15.98 -4.28 -23.71
N ILE A 380 16.15 -3.65 -22.54
CA ILE A 380 17.00 -4.18 -21.48
C ILE A 380 16.42 -5.48 -20.94
N LEU A 381 15.11 -5.55 -20.67
CA LEU A 381 14.44 -6.76 -20.18
C LEU A 381 14.48 -7.91 -21.19
N MET A 382 14.28 -7.64 -22.50
CA MET A 382 14.42 -8.65 -23.54
C MET A 382 15.84 -9.20 -23.60
N ASN A 383 16.86 -8.36 -23.51
CA ASN A 383 18.26 -8.79 -23.46
C ASN A 383 18.57 -9.59 -22.21
N TYR A 384 18.06 -9.13 -21.05
CA TYR A 384 18.27 -9.82 -19.79
C TYR A 384 17.61 -11.20 -19.75
N PHE A 385 16.46 -11.39 -20.41
CA PHE A 385 15.75 -12.66 -20.45
C PHE A 385 16.63 -13.86 -20.86
N PHE A 386 17.54 -13.68 -21.81
CA PHE A 386 18.41 -14.76 -22.27
C PHE A 386 19.40 -15.21 -21.20
N ASN A 387 19.90 -14.27 -20.39
CA ASN A 387 20.89 -14.51 -19.32
C ASN A 387 20.26 -14.68 -17.94
N ALA A 388 18.94 -14.42 -17.80
CA ALA A 388 18.23 -14.53 -16.54
C ALA A 388 18.17 -15.98 -16.04
N PRO A 389 18.27 -16.21 -14.72
CA PRO A 389 17.99 -17.50 -14.11
C PRO A 389 16.61 -18.03 -14.52
N ALA A 390 16.48 -19.35 -14.67
CA ALA A 390 15.24 -19.97 -15.15
C ALA A 390 14.00 -19.57 -14.33
N GLU A 391 14.16 -19.43 -13.02
CA GLU A 391 13.13 -19.02 -12.08
C GLU A 391 12.68 -17.55 -12.25
N GLN A 392 13.51 -16.68 -12.81
CA GLN A 392 13.21 -15.26 -13.00
C GLN A 392 12.60 -14.98 -14.38
N LYS A 393 12.80 -15.87 -15.37
CA LYS A 393 12.26 -15.68 -16.72
C LYS A 393 10.77 -15.42 -16.78
N PRO A 394 9.91 -16.11 -16.00
CA PRO A 394 8.48 -15.78 -15.93
C PRO A 394 8.20 -14.34 -15.49
N GLN A 395 8.94 -13.82 -14.50
CA GLN A 395 8.80 -12.45 -14.02
C GLN A 395 9.22 -11.43 -15.09
N VAL A 396 10.30 -11.73 -15.83
CA VAL A 396 10.74 -10.86 -16.95
C VAL A 396 9.67 -10.78 -18.03
N LEU A 397 9.04 -11.92 -18.40
CA LEU A 397 7.94 -11.94 -19.36
C LEU A 397 6.72 -11.17 -18.86
N ALA A 398 6.36 -11.31 -17.58
CA ALA A 398 5.28 -10.54 -16.98
C ALA A 398 5.56 -9.03 -17.02
N ALA A 399 6.79 -8.61 -16.70
CA ALA A 399 7.24 -7.23 -16.80
C ALA A 399 7.14 -6.67 -18.22
N LEU A 400 7.46 -7.47 -19.23
CA LEU A 400 7.33 -7.09 -20.65
C LEU A 400 5.87 -6.89 -21.07
N GLY A 401 4.91 -7.54 -20.41
CA GLY A 401 3.48 -7.37 -20.68
C GLY A 401 2.93 -5.96 -20.38
N SER A 402 3.65 -5.14 -19.61
CA SER A 402 3.28 -3.73 -19.33
C SER A 402 4.06 -2.72 -20.20
N MET A 403 4.86 -3.17 -21.15
CA MET A 403 5.71 -2.33 -22.01
C MET A 403 5.01 -1.91 -23.32
N PRO A 404 5.54 -0.93 -24.05
CA PRO A 404 5.04 -0.61 -25.39
C PRO A 404 5.07 -1.82 -26.34
N PRO A 405 3.98 -2.06 -27.11
CA PRO A 405 3.79 -3.34 -27.82
C PRO A 405 4.73 -3.58 -29.00
N ASP A 406 5.28 -2.55 -29.65
CA ASP A 406 5.92 -2.65 -30.97
C ASP A 406 7.02 -3.75 -31.08
N GLU A 407 8.01 -3.72 -30.18
CA GLU A 407 9.13 -4.68 -30.19
C GLU A 407 8.80 -5.92 -29.32
N VAL A 408 8.06 -5.70 -28.23
CA VAL A 408 7.74 -6.74 -27.24
C VAL A 408 6.82 -7.81 -27.80
N PHE A 409 5.85 -7.43 -28.64
CA PHE A 409 4.92 -8.36 -29.25
C PHE A 409 5.63 -9.46 -30.05
N GLN A 410 6.60 -9.10 -30.86
CA GLN A 410 7.37 -10.08 -31.66
C GLN A 410 8.17 -11.01 -30.77
N PHE A 411 8.81 -10.46 -29.72
CA PHE A 411 9.58 -11.24 -28.76
C PHE A 411 8.71 -12.27 -28.03
N LEU A 412 7.56 -11.84 -27.48
CA LEU A 412 6.63 -12.75 -26.81
C LEU A 412 6.07 -13.81 -27.75
N THR A 413 5.80 -13.44 -28.99
CA THR A 413 5.37 -14.38 -30.04
C THR A 413 6.43 -15.46 -30.30
N GLN A 414 7.71 -15.11 -30.37
CA GLN A 414 8.80 -16.06 -30.53
C GLN A 414 8.91 -17.04 -29.35
N ILE A 415 8.74 -16.55 -28.10
CA ILE A 415 8.74 -17.40 -26.90
C ILE A 415 7.55 -18.38 -26.94
N LEU A 416 6.37 -17.90 -27.33
CA LEU A 416 5.16 -18.72 -27.39
C LEU A 416 5.24 -19.81 -28.46
N LEU A 417 5.72 -19.46 -29.66
CA LEU A 417 5.79 -20.37 -30.81
C LEU A 417 7.03 -21.28 -30.81
N GLY A 418 8.10 -20.90 -30.09
CA GLY A 418 9.36 -21.63 -30.04
C GLY A 418 9.33 -22.84 -29.10
N ASP A 419 10.49 -23.49 -28.95
CA ASP A 419 10.70 -24.66 -28.05
C ASP A 419 10.91 -24.24 -26.58
N SER A 420 10.08 -23.31 -26.10
CA SER A 420 10.15 -22.87 -24.73
C SER A 420 9.39 -23.80 -23.78
N PRO A 421 9.83 -23.92 -22.51
CA PRO A 421 9.11 -24.68 -21.50
C PRO A 421 7.66 -24.21 -21.34
N PRO A 422 6.71 -25.09 -20.95
CA PRO A 422 5.29 -24.74 -20.79
C PRO A 422 5.05 -23.54 -19.86
N VAL A 423 5.83 -23.41 -18.80
CA VAL A 423 5.76 -22.27 -17.86
C VAL A 423 6.06 -20.95 -18.55
N LEU A 424 7.06 -20.89 -19.42
CA LEU A 424 7.39 -19.67 -20.15
C LEU A 424 6.35 -19.36 -21.24
N LYS A 425 5.78 -20.38 -21.88
CA LYS A 425 4.67 -20.20 -22.83
C LYS A 425 3.45 -19.62 -22.14
N LYS A 426 3.11 -20.11 -20.94
CA LYS A 426 2.04 -19.57 -20.11
C LYS A 426 2.30 -18.09 -19.80
N SER A 427 3.48 -17.75 -19.28
CA SER A 427 3.85 -16.37 -18.96
C SER A 427 3.84 -15.45 -20.20
N ALA A 428 4.23 -15.97 -21.38
CA ALA A 428 4.17 -15.21 -22.63
C ALA A 428 2.73 -14.93 -23.06
N VAL A 429 1.80 -15.89 -22.87
CA VAL A 429 0.35 -15.68 -23.12
C VAL A 429 -0.23 -14.62 -22.19
N THR A 430 0.06 -14.71 -20.89
CA THR A 430 -0.36 -13.69 -19.90
C THR A 430 0.19 -12.31 -20.29
N ALA A 431 1.47 -12.24 -20.65
CA ALA A 431 2.09 -10.99 -21.08
C ALA A 431 1.46 -10.41 -22.35
N LEU A 432 1.12 -11.25 -23.33
CA LEU A 432 0.39 -10.83 -24.54
C LEU A 432 -1.01 -10.29 -24.22
N GLY A 433 -1.70 -10.90 -23.24
CA GLY A 433 -2.97 -10.42 -22.73
C GLY A 433 -2.86 -9.04 -22.08
N ASN A 434 -1.86 -8.86 -21.21
CA ASN A 434 -1.59 -7.59 -20.51
C ASN A 434 -1.17 -6.47 -21.48
N LEU A 435 -0.45 -6.82 -22.56
CA LEU A 435 -0.07 -5.88 -23.60
C LEU A 435 -1.29 -5.22 -24.27
N GLY A 436 -2.42 -5.92 -24.32
CA GLY A 436 -3.67 -5.41 -24.88
C GLY A 436 -3.67 -5.20 -26.39
N ASP A 437 -2.62 -5.60 -27.12
CA ASP A 437 -2.51 -5.40 -28.57
C ASP A 437 -3.44 -6.37 -29.29
N ARG A 438 -4.37 -5.84 -30.09
CA ARG A 438 -5.30 -6.64 -30.92
C ARG A 438 -4.61 -7.60 -31.88
N LYS A 439 -3.36 -7.33 -32.25
CA LYS A 439 -2.54 -8.25 -33.08
C LYS A 439 -2.32 -9.61 -32.40
N ALA A 440 -2.47 -9.69 -31.07
CA ALA A 440 -2.38 -10.95 -30.34
C ALA A 440 -3.61 -11.85 -30.52
N ILE A 441 -4.79 -11.32 -30.88
CA ILE A 441 -6.04 -12.08 -31.03
C ILE A 441 -5.88 -13.29 -31.95
N PRO A 442 -5.43 -13.15 -33.22
CA PRO A 442 -5.30 -14.31 -34.11
C PRO A 442 -4.28 -15.34 -33.63
N LEU A 443 -3.24 -14.89 -32.91
CA LEU A 443 -2.22 -15.77 -32.33
C LEU A 443 -2.81 -16.58 -31.16
N LEU A 444 -3.52 -15.93 -30.25
CA LEU A 444 -4.16 -16.59 -29.12
C LEU A 444 -5.28 -17.55 -29.55
N ILE A 445 -6.07 -17.15 -30.57
CA ILE A 445 -7.05 -18.05 -31.23
C ILE A 445 -6.35 -19.30 -31.77
N LYS A 446 -5.18 -19.14 -32.41
CA LYS A 446 -4.40 -20.30 -32.91
C LYS A 446 -3.90 -21.19 -31.79
N VAL A 447 -3.55 -20.63 -30.63
CA VAL A 447 -3.16 -21.39 -29.43
C VAL A 447 -4.34 -22.20 -28.90
N LEU A 448 -5.56 -21.64 -28.92
CA LEU A 448 -6.78 -22.30 -28.45
C LEU A 448 -7.32 -23.33 -29.44
N SER A 449 -7.15 -23.13 -30.76
CA SER A 449 -7.65 -24.04 -31.76
C SER A 449 -6.81 -25.32 -31.84
N ARG A 450 -7.45 -26.48 -31.62
CA ARG A 450 -6.83 -27.82 -31.56
C ARG A 450 -5.96 -28.20 -32.79
N ARG A 451 -6.06 -27.47 -33.90
CA ARG A 451 -5.38 -27.78 -35.17
C ARG A 451 -3.99 -27.12 -35.32
N GLY A 452 -3.58 -26.21 -34.43
CA GLY A 452 -2.39 -25.36 -34.62
C GLY A 452 -1.13 -25.80 -33.89
N PHE A 453 -1.22 -26.56 -32.81
CA PHE A 453 -0.07 -26.99 -32.00
C PHE A 453 -0.10 -28.47 -31.71
N SER A 454 0.99 -29.16 -32.00
CA SER A 454 1.18 -30.59 -31.77
C SER A 454 0.79 -31.03 -30.36
N ARG A 455 -0.07 -32.06 -30.32
CA ARG A 455 -0.30 -32.94 -29.18
C ARG A 455 -0.47 -32.29 -27.81
N ARG A 456 -1.73 -31.98 -27.44
CA ARG A 456 -2.18 -31.68 -26.08
C ARG A 456 -1.49 -30.49 -25.42
N LEU A 457 -1.93 -29.30 -25.75
CA LEU A 457 -1.66 -28.12 -24.89
C LEU A 457 -2.21 -28.41 -23.49
N PRO A 458 -1.41 -28.15 -22.44
CA PRO A 458 -1.91 -28.25 -21.07
C PRO A 458 -3.19 -27.39 -20.89
N SER A 459 -4.17 -27.89 -20.14
CA SER A 459 -5.42 -27.16 -19.84
C SER A 459 -5.15 -25.75 -19.29
N GLU A 460 -4.11 -25.61 -18.50
CA GLU A 460 -3.64 -24.33 -17.93
C GLU A 460 -3.27 -23.28 -19.00
N LEU A 461 -2.63 -23.68 -20.09
CA LEU A 461 -2.29 -22.75 -21.17
C LEU A 461 -3.55 -22.31 -21.95
N GLN A 462 -4.55 -23.21 -22.07
CA GLN A 462 -5.83 -22.88 -22.69
C GLN A 462 -6.61 -21.85 -21.84
N LYS A 463 -6.67 -22.05 -20.51
CA LYS A 463 -7.27 -21.12 -19.57
C LYS A 463 -6.64 -19.73 -19.68
N GLU A 464 -5.34 -19.67 -19.66
CA GLU A 464 -4.59 -18.42 -19.73
C GLU A 464 -4.82 -17.71 -21.08
N ALA A 465 -4.85 -18.44 -22.18
CA ALA A 465 -5.11 -17.87 -23.51
C ALA A 465 -6.55 -17.34 -23.64
N ALA A 466 -7.52 -17.99 -23.02
CA ALA A 466 -8.89 -17.49 -22.95
C ALA A 466 -8.99 -16.22 -22.12
N SER A 467 -8.37 -16.20 -20.94
CA SER A 467 -8.28 -15.01 -20.08
C SER A 467 -7.59 -13.85 -20.78
N ALA A 468 -6.49 -14.12 -21.49
CA ALA A 468 -5.79 -13.12 -22.29
C ALA A 468 -6.66 -12.54 -23.41
N LEU A 469 -7.38 -13.39 -24.17
CA LEU A 469 -8.34 -12.96 -25.18
C LEU A 469 -9.45 -12.09 -24.58
N ALA A 470 -10.00 -12.52 -23.45
CA ALA A 470 -11.01 -11.75 -22.73
C ALA A 470 -10.47 -10.39 -22.27
N GLY A 471 -9.22 -10.32 -21.80
CA GLY A 471 -8.55 -9.10 -21.40
C GLY A 471 -8.32 -8.12 -22.53
N ILE A 472 -7.89 -8.60 -23.71
CA ILE A 472 -7.67 -7.78 -24.91
C ILE A 472 -9.00 -7.25 -25.42
N GLY A 473 -10.07 -8.05 -25.37
CA GLY A 473 -11.41 -7.66 -25.80
C GLY A 473 -11.58 -7.62 -27.33
N GLY A 474 -12.75 -7.14 -27.74
CA GLY A 474 -13.11 -6.99 -29.16
C GLY A 474 -14.08 -8.05 -29.66
N LYS A 475 -14.89 -7.66 -30.67
CA LYS A 475 -15.96 -8.52 -31.23
C LYS A 475 -15.44 -9.87 -31.71
N ASP A 476 -14.27 -9.89 -32.33
CA ASP A 476 -13.67 -11.11 -32.89
C ASP A 476 -13.25 -12.11 -31.81
N ALA A 477 -12.65 -11.64 -30.72
CA ALA A 477 -12.26 -12.47 -29.58
C ALA A 477 -13.51 -13.08 -28.93
N PHE A 478 -14.55 -12.27 -28.74
CA PHE A 478 -15.81 -12.70 -28.15
C PHE A 478 -16.52 -13.75 -29.00
N HIS A 479 -16.71 -13.49 -30.29
CA HIS A 479 -17.32 -14.44 -31.23
C HIS A 479 -16.58 -15.78 -31.24
N PHE A 480 -15.25 -15.73 -31.22
CA PHE A 480 -14.44 -16.94 -31.18
C PHE A 480 -14.67 -17.73 -29.87
N LEU A 481 -14.65 -17.06 -28.73
CA LEU A 481 -14.84 -17.70 -27.43
C LEU A 481 -16.24 -18.32 -27.32
N LEU A 482 -17.30 -17.63 -27.75
CA LEU A 482 -18.65 -18.16 -27.79
C LEU A 482 -18.77 -19.41 -28.71
N GLN A 483 -18.26 -19.29 -29.94
CA GLN A 483 -18.29 -20.40 -30.89
C GLN A 483 -17.51 -21.62 -30.38
N ALA A 484 -16.44 -21.40 -29.67
CA ALA A 484 -15.58 -22.43 -29.11
C ALA A 484 -16.27 -23.13 -27.90
N LEU A 485 -17.06 -22.41 -27.10
CA LEU A 485 -17.89 -22.95 -26.03
C LEU A 485 -19.05 -23.80 -26.60
N GLU A 486 -19.77 -23.29 -27.59
CA GLU A 486 -20.84 -24.01 -28.25
C GLU A 486 -20.36 -25.36 -28.85
N LYS A 487 -19.17 -25.36 -29.44
CA LYS A 487 -18.55 -26.56 -30.02
C LYS A 487 -17.90 -27.49 -29.01
N ARG A 488 -17.96 -27.19 -27.72
CA ARG A 488 -17.28 -27.94 -26.64
C ARG A 488 -15.80 -28.19 -26.97
N ALA A 489 -15.14 -27.18 -27.54
CA ALA A 489 -13.78 -27.31 -28.05
C ALA A 489 -12.71 -27.35 -26.95
N PHE A 490 -13.07 -27.07 -25.71
CA PHE A 490 -12.18 -26.92 -24.57
C PHE A 490 -12.21 -28.11 -23.60
N ALA A 491 -11.09 -28.34 -22.94
CA ALA A 491 -10.97 -29.38 -21.92
C ALA A 491 -11.68 -28.99 -20.61
N ASP A 492 -11.85 -27.70 -20.34
CA ASP A 492 -12.46 -27.16 -19.12
C ASP A 492 -13.37 -25.97 -19.50
N PRO A 493 -14.68 -26.21 -19.72
CA PRO A 493 -15.62 -25.15 -20.08
C PRO A 493 -15.83 -24.10 -18.99
N ASP A 494 -15.74 -24.48 -17.70
CA ASP A 494 -16.03 -23.59 -16.58
C ASP A 494 -15.03 -22.44 -16.48
N ALA A 495 -13.76 -22.72 -16.75
CA ALA A 495 -12.72 -21.68 -16.80
C ALA A 495 -12.94 -20.66 -17.93
N PHE A 496 -13.63 -21.04 -19.00
CA PHE A 496 -14.02 -20.14 -20.08
C PHE A 496 -15.20 -19.25 -19.71
N TRP A 497 -16.18 -19.81 -19.00
CA TRP A 497 -17.30 -19.04 -18.47
C TRP A 497 -16.80 -18.03 -17.44
N GLU A 498 -15.83 -18.39 -16.60
CA GLU A 498 -15.18 -17.48 -15.66
C GLU A 498 -14.44 -16.35 -16.39
N ALA A 499 -13.74 -16.65 -17.47
CA ALA A 499 -13.08 -15.64 -18.31
C ALA A 499 -14.09 -14.72 -19.04
N LEU A 500 -15.28 -15.21 -19.36
CA LEU A 500 -16.35 -14.44 -19.98
C LEU A 500 -17.21 -13.64 -18.99
N GLY A 501 -17.24 -14.01 -17.70
CA GLY A 501 -18.10 -13.42 -16.68
C GLY A 501 -17.92 -11.90 -16.41
N GLY A 502 -16.91 -11.26 -16.99
CA GLY A 502 -16.75 -9.80 -16.98
C GLY A 502 -17.09 -9.10 -18.30
N TRP A 503 -17.64 -9.82 -19.29
CA TRP A 503 -17.83 -9.31 -20.65
C TRP A 503 -19.17 -8.62 -20.88
N GLU A 504 -20.20 -8.97 -20.13
CA GLU A 504 -21.53 -8.32 -20.25
C GLU A 504 -21.43 -6.81 -20.01
N GLU A 505 -20.59 -6.37 -19.07
CA GLU A 505 -20.33 -4.94 -18.83
C GLU A 505 -19.54 -4.27 -19.97
N LYS A 506 -18.62 -5.01 -20.60
CA LYS A 506 -17.76 -4.48 -21.68
C LYS A 506 -18.47 -4.43 -23.04
N ILE A 507 -19.46 -5.28 -23.27
CA ILE A 507 -20.28 -5.27 -24.50
C ILE A 507 -21.26 -4.10 -24.48
N GLY A 508 -21.88 -3.79 -23.34
CA GLY A 508 -22.76 -2.63 -23.18
C GLY A 508 -22.07 -1.28 -23.45
N LEU A 509 -20.75 -1.21 -23.25
CA LEU A 509 -19.94 -0.02 -23.57
C LEU A 509 -19.55 0.09 -25.04
N LEU A 510 -19.64 -1.00 -25.82
CA LEU A 510 -19.26 -1.02 -27.26
C LEU A 510 -20.45 -0.78 -28.20
N ASP A 511 -21.68 -0.97 -27.74
CA ASP A 511 -22.90 -0.68 -28.50
C ASP A 511 -23.40 0.77 -28.30
N GLY A 512 -22.73 1.57 -27.48
CA GLY A 512 -23.01 2.98 -27.19
C GLY A 512 -22.17 4.01 -27.95
N ASN A 513 -21.36 3.59 -28.95
CA ASN A 513 -20.63 4.50 -29.86
C ASN A 513 -20.76 4.07 -31.31
#